data_e65af7d9635a2dfc8ab1417b9b2e457e
#
_entry.id   e65af7d9635a2dfc8ab1417b9b2e457e
#
_cell.length_a   1.000
_cell.length_b   1.000
_cell.length_c   1.000
_cell.angle_alpha   90.00
_cell.angle_beta   90.00
_cell.angle_gamma   90.00
#
_symmetry.space_group_name_H-M   'P 1'
#
loop_
_entity.id
_entity.type
_entity.pdbx_description
1 polymer ?
#
loop_
_entity_poly.entity_id
_entity_poly.type
_entity_poly.pdbx_seq_one_letter_code
_entity_poly.pdbx_strand_id
1 'polypeptide(L)'
;MTEIMKERHLAVAFFAAIVFTLPPGVAGQVQPTLVGILEDNPGHYAGNPHYRDVRVVFRTEGAGWVAFPSNCPDQGCLKTIAAKFPAQVNWTVAFDGKQVGQVVSRTPPSFDFYATVGQQTIVGSVAPPTIGKPSTDFGGFLGEPVYRPLVAITEPNYRDPEDWKPTQLSTATTAAVRKAFRSRFPKVTNCSQQDIEHTKPWPYTDSNMVVNKAYSSTRHWLIAEVILSGGECDGPPDEAFTSQWFVITPEQQVRFLGSNMWLVDAGDYDNDGKSELVFSIDDYNRGGYKLFYDDFSRSAIFEFGYH
;
A
#
# COMPACT_ATOMS: atom_id res chain seq x y z
N MET A 1 18.98 -100.35 -24.25
CA MET A 1 18.03 -99.62 -23.32
C MET A 1 18.90 -98.67 -22.55
N THR A 2 18.91 -97.41 -23.04
CA THR A 2 19.78 -96.37 -22.53
C THR A 2 18.94 -95.21 -22.21
N GLU A 3 18.76 -94.89 -20.92
CA GLU A 3 18.03 -93.75 -20.43
C GLU A 3 18.93 -92.51 -20.48
N ILE A 4 18.45 -91.47 -21.10
CA ILE A 4 19.12 -90.18 -21.19
C ILE A 4 18.57 -89.30 -20.09
N MET A 5 19.42 -88.99 -19.09
CA MET A 5 19.14 -87.97 -18.08
C MET A 5 19.28 -86.54 -18.66
N LYS A 6 18.18 -85.76 -18.52
CA LYS A 6 18.10 -84.42 -19.00
C LYS A 6 18.38 -83.45 -17.83
N GLU A 7 19.56 -82.86 -17.77
CA GLU A 7 19.89 -81.82 -16.80
C GLU A 7 19.13 -80.52 -17.13
N ARG A 8 18.38 -79.96 -16.16
CA ARG A 8 17.75 -78.64 -16.23
C ARG A 8 18.64 -77.65 -15.54
N HIS A 9 19.24 -76.75 -16.30
CA HIS A 9 19.93 -75.60 -15.75
C HIS A 9 18.91 -74.54 -15.34
N LEU A 10 18.89 -74.20 -14.04
CA LEU A 10 18.08 -73.15 -13.48
C LEU A 10 18.90 -71.84 -13.53
N ALA A 11 18.54 -70.93 -14.43
CA ALA A 11 19.14 -69.60 -14.50
C ALA A 11 18.48 -68.68 -13.47
N VAL A 12 19.22 -68.33 -12.44
CA VAL A 12 18.78 -67.32 -11.43
C VAL A 12 19.14 -65.94 -11.97
N ALA A 13 18.17 -65.18 -12.37
CA ALA A 13 18.34 -63.79 -12.77
C ALA A 13 18.36 -62.89 -11.52
N PHE A 14 19.51 -62.30 -11.20
CA PHE A 14 19.63 -61.26 -10.19
C PHE A 14 19.13 -59.95 -10.77
N PHE A 15 17.96 -59.45 -10.32
CA PHE A 15 17.52 -58.08 -10.55
C PHE A 15 18.20 -57.19 -9.52
N ALA A 16 19.20 -56.42 -9.91
CA ALA A 16 19.75 -55.32 -9.11
C ALA A 16 18.78 -54.14 -9.17
N ALA A 17 18.05 -53.92 -8.11
CA ALA A 17 17.22 -52.71 -7.95
C ALA A 17 18.14 -51.49 -7.72
N ILE A 18 18.33 -50.66 -8.74
CA ILE A 18 19.01 -49.37 -8.60
C ILE A 18 18.02 -48.41 -7.93
N VAL A 19 18.18 -48.17 -6.64
CA VAL A 19 17.48 -47.15 -5.89
C VAL A 19 18.06 -45.77 -6.27
N PHE A 20 17.40 -45.04 -7.14
CA PHE A 20 17.71 -43.64 -7.39
C PHE A 20 17.24 -42.83 -6.16
N THR A 21 18.18 -42.51 -5.26
CA THR A 21 17.93 -41.46 -4.26
C THR A 21 17.97 -40.12 -4.97
N LEU A 22 16.78 -39.56 -5.24
CA LEU A 22 16.66 -38.14 -5.66
C LEU A 22 17.26 -37.28 -4.54
N PRO A 23 18.13 -36.31 -4.85
CA PRO A 23 18.59 -35.36 -3.85
C PRO A 23 17.38 -34.66 -3.24
N PRO A 24 17.39 -34.35 -1.92
CA PRO A 24 16.32 -33.56 -1.32
C PRO A 24 16.20 -32.28 -2.13
N GLY A 25 15.02 -32.06 -2.73
CA GLY A 25 14.73 -30.87 -3.52
C GLY A 25 15.05 -29.67 -2.64
N VAL A 26 15.93 -28.79 -3.12
CA VAL A 26 16.12 -27.47 -2.54
C VAL A 26 14.74 -26.84 -2.61
N ALA A 27 14.04 -26.72 -1.48
CA ALA A 27 12.81 -25.99 -1.38
C ALA A 27 13.14 -24.59 -1.87
N GLY A 28 12.67 -24.24 -3.08
CA GLY A 28 12.90 -22.93 -3.67
C GLY A 28 12.38 -21.90 -2.66
N GLN A 29 13.26 -21.04 -2.19
CA GLN A 29 12.82 -19.92 -1.36
C GLN A 29 11.80 -19.14 -2.18
N VAL A 30 10.55 -19.13 -1.76
CA VAL A 30 9.52 -18.27 -2.35
C VAL A 30 10.02 -16.84 -2.18
N GLN A 31 10.27 -16.17 -3.29
CA GLN A 31 10.68 -14.77 -3.25
C GLN A 31 9.53 -13.95 -2.65
N PRO A 32 9.82 -13.01 -1.74
CA PRO A 32 8.76 -12.18 -1.18
C PRO A 32 8.12 -11.33 -2.27
N THR A 33 6.79 -11.20 -2.23
CA THR A 33 6.10 -10.21 -3.01
C THR A 33 6.43 -8.82 -2.48
N LEU A 34 6.69 -7.89 -3.39
CA LEU A 34 7.03 -6.51 -3.06
C LEU A 34 5.91 -5.58 -3.52
N VAL A 35 5.68 -4.54 -2.73
CA VAL A 35 4.87 -3.38 -3.11
C VAL A 35 5.76 -2.15 -3.18
N GLY A 36 5.65 -1.43 -4.28
CA GLY A 36 6.23 -0.13 -4.50
C GLY A 36 5.18 0.88 -4.94
N ILE A 37 5.52 2.15 -4.87
CA ILE A 37 4.65 3.26 -5.29
C ILE A 37 5.37 4.10 -6.31
N LEU A 38 4.74 4.31 -7.47
CA LEU A 38 5.16 5.33 -8.42
C LEU A 38 4.62 6.66 -7.95
N GLU A 39 5.50 7.54 -7.54
CA GLU A 39 5.16 8.89 -7.05
C GLU A 39 5.26 9.88 -8.22
N ASP A 40 4.22 10.71 -8.41
CA ASP A 40 4.34 11.88 -9.28
C ASP A 40 5.23 12.91 -8.61
N ASN A 41 6.23 13.36 -9.33
CA ASN A 41 7.10 14.44 -8.88
C ASN A 41 6.92 15.64 -9.80
N PRO A 42 5.92 16.51 -9.55
CA PRO A 42 5.59 17.63 -10.43
C PRO A 42 6.67 18.67 -10.48
N GLY A 43 7.63 18.60 -9.57
CA GLY A 43 8.59 19.63 -9.37
C GLY A 43 9.61 19.77 -10.51
N HIS A 44 9.66 20.90 -11.07
CA HIS A 44 10.85 21.63 -11.54
C HIS A 44 11.35 21.36 -12.96
N TYR A 45 10.82 20.39 -13.73
CA TYR A 45 11.38 20.12 -15.06
C TYR A 45 10.31 19.89 -16.12
N ALA A 46 9.85 20.96 -16.76
CA ALA A 46 8.99 20.84 -17.94
C ALA A 46 9.60 19.85 -18.95
N GLY A 47 8.80 18.87 -19.37
CA GLY A 47 9.20 17.83 -20.33
C GLY A 47 9.71 16.51 -19.75
N ASN A 48 9.79 16.37 -18.44
CA ASN A 48 10.12 15.10 -17.80
C ASN A 48 8.88 14.19 -17.62
N PRO A 49 9.04 12.85 -17.62
CA PRO A 49 7.95 11.94 -17.27
C PRO A 49 7.47 12.22 -15.85
N HIS A 50 6.14 12.10 -15.63
CA HIS A 50 5.52 12.30 -14.32
C HIS A 50 6.08 11.34 -13.27
N TYR A 51 6.21 10.07 -13.61
CA TYR A 51 6.77 9.06 -12.72
C TYR A 51 8.20 8.75 -13.13
N ARG A 52 9.14 8.98 -12.23
CA ARG A 52 10.57 8.73 -12.43
C ARG A 52 11.11 7.63 -11.54
N ASP A 53 10.48 7.49 -10.40
CA ASP A 53 10.94 6.61 -9.34
C ASP A 53 9.82 5.71 -8.86
N VAL A 54 10.19 4.53 -8.37
CA VAL A 54 9.34 3.64 -7.59
C VAL A 54 9.86 3.64 -6.17
N ARG A 55 9.06 4.05 -5.21
CA ARG A 55 9.39 3.88 -3.80
C ARG A 55 9.01 2.48 -3.35
N VAL A 56 9.98 1.65 -3.00
CA VAL A 56 9.77 0.31 -2.46
C VAL A 56 9.35 0.44 -1.00
N VAL A 57 8.15 -0.02 -0.65
CA VAL A 57 7.55 0.27 0.66
C VAL A 57 7.27 -0.97 1.49
N PHE A 58 6.72 -2.05 0.91
CA PHE A 58 6.32 -3.24 1.63
C PHE A 58 6.83 -4.52 0.97
N ARG A 59 6.94 -5.57 1.78
CA ARG A 59 7.20 -6.94 1.33
C ARG A 59 6.39 -7.92 2.15
N THR A 60 6.10 -9.08 1.59
CA THR A 60 5.55 -10.19 2.36
C THR A 60 6.63 -10.80 3.26
N GLU A 61 6.23 -11.17 4.49
CA GLU A 61 7.06 -11.94 5.43
C GLU A 61 6.15 -12.91 6.20
N GLY A 62 6.37 -14.20 5.97
CA GLY A 62 5.45 -15.23 6.45
C GLY A 62 4.04 -15.06 5.85
N ALA A 63 3.03 -14.98 6.69
CA ALA A 63 1.63 -14.77 6.30
C ALA A 63 1.20 -13.30 6.47
N GLY A 64 2.04 -12.34 6.11
CA GLY A 64 1.67 -10.93 6.27
C GLY A 64 2.63 -9.98 5.61
N TRP A 65 2.38 -8.69 5.81
CA TRP A 65 3.14 -7.61 5.22
C TRP A 65 4.01 -6.90 6.24
N VAL A 66 5.23 -6.55 5.85
CA VAL A 66 6.14 -5.71 6.64
C VAL A 66 6.69 -4.57 5.79
N ALA A 67 6.94 -3.44 6.41
CA ALA A 67 7.57 -2.30 5.74
C ALA A 67 9.08 -2.52 5.57
N PHE A 68 9.64 -1.98 4.50
CA PHE A 68 11.08 -1.78 4.39
C PHE A 68 11.58 -0.79 5.45
N PRO A 69 12.85 -0.88 5.88
CA PRO A 69 13.41 0.07 6.83
C PRO A 69 13.45 1.47 6.20
N SER A 70 12.84 2.44 6.86
CA SER A 70 12.72 3.82 6.37
C SER A 70 13.21 4.87 7.36
N ASN A 71 13.25 4.53 8.64
CA ASN A 71 13.72 5.45 9.68
C ASN A 71 15.25 5.49 9.70
N CYS A 72 15.79 6.58 9.17
CA CYS A 72 17.22 6.89 9.20
C CYS A 72 17.48 8.05 10.16
N PRO A 73 18.17 7.83 11.29
CA PRO A 73 18.42 8.88 12.27
C PRO A 73 19.52 9.87 11.85
N ASP A 74 20.39 9.49 10.87
CA ASP A 74 21.53 10.29 10.47
C ASP A 74 22.00 9.98 9.03
N GLN A 75 22.95 10.78 8.54
CA GLN A 75 23.54 10.64 7.22
C GLN A 75 24.35 9.33 7.04
N GLY A 76 24.86 8.75 8.10
CA GLY A 76 25.55 7.46 8.08
C GLY A 76 24.60 6.33 7.73
N CYS A 77 23.38 6.37 8.29
CA CYS A 77 22.29 5.48 7.95
C CYS A 77 21.92 5.61 6.46
N LEU A 78 21.71 6.82 5.94
CA LEU A 78 21.34 7.06 4.54
C LEU A 78 22.37 6.47 3.56
N LYS A 79 23.65 6.47 3.89
CA LYS A 79 24.72 5.89 3.07
C LYS A 79 24.64 4.35 2.98
N THR A 80 24.06 3.71 3.95
CA THR A 80 24.10 2.24 4.08
C THR A 80 22.74 1.57 3.92
N ILE A 81 21.63 2.28 4.18
CA ILE A 81 20.29 1.69 4.16
C ILE A 81 19.87 1.20 2.78
N ALA A 82 20.41 1.80 1.70
CA ALA A 82 20.13 1.39 0.32
C ALA A 82 20.43 -0.11 0.08
N ALA A 83 21.43 -0.67 0.76
CA ALA A 83 21.77 -2.09 0.68
C ALA A 83 20.70 -3.03 1.28
N LYS A 84 19.70 -2.51 1.98
CA LYS A 84 18.56 -3.27 2.51
C LYS A 84 17.44 -3.44 1.48
N PHE A 85 17.51 -2.70 0.38
CA PHE A 85 16.52 -2.76 -0.70
C PHE A 85 17.01 -3.67 -1.83
N PRO A 86 16.11 -4.27 -2.62
CA PRO A 86 16.50 -5.09 -3.76
C PRO A 86 17.21 -4.22 -4.81
N ALA A 87 18.32 -4.69 -5.36
CA ALA A 87 19.15 -3.92 -6.29
C ALA A 87 18.40 -3.50 -7.56
N GLN A 88 17.52 -4.37 -8.07
CA GLN A 88 16.66 -4.15 -9.23
C GLN A 88 15.36 -4.91 -9.06
N VAL A 89 14.26 -4.32 -9.52
CA VAL A 89 12.93 -4.93 -9.46
C VAL A 89 12.22 -4.75 -10.80
N ASN A 90 11.52 -5.80 -11.23
CA ASN A 90 10.55 -5.76 -12.33
C ASN A 90 9.16 -5.61 -11.70
N TRP A 91 8.45 -4.59 -12.12
CA TRP A 91 7.17 -4.22 -11.54
C TRP A 91 6.02 -4.39 -12.54
N THR A 92 4.92 -4.93 -12.07
CA THR A 92 3.60 -4.79 -12.66
C THR A 92 2.97 -3.55 -12.05
N VAL A 93 2.55 -2.59 -12.89
CA VAL A 93 1.90 -1.35 -12.43
C VAL A 93 0.39 -1.56 -12.40
N ALA A 94 -0.21 -1.23 -11.28
CA ALA A 94 -1.62 -1.40 -10.97
C ALA A 94 -2.35 -0.06 -10.86
N PHE A 95 -3.61 -0.04 -11.27
CA PHE A 95 -4.51 1.09 -11.10
C PHE A 95 -5.97 0.62 -11.14
N ASP A 96 -6.75 0.97 -10.10
CA ASP A 96 -8.16 0.60 -9.95
C ASP A 96 -8.41 -0.89 -10.22
N GLY A 97 -7.65 -1.74 -9.52
CA GLY A 97 -7.80 -3.19 -9.59
C GLY A 97 -7.31 -3.86 -10.88
N LYS A 98 -6.60 -3.14 -11.75
CA LYS A 98 -6.16 -3.63 -13.07
C LYS A 98 -4.67 -3.39 -13.31
N GLN A 99 -4.05 -4.31 -14.02
CA GLN A 99 -2.72 -4.08 -14.56
C GLN A 99 -2.77 -3.04 -15.68
N VAL A 100 -1.94 -2.01 -15.60
CA VAL A 100 -1.91 -0.88 -16.56
C VAL A 100 -0.55 -0.70 -17.23
N GLY A 101 0.48 -1.37 -16.76
CA GLY A 101 1.81 -1.29 -17.35
C GLY A 101 2.83 -2.16 -16.63
N GLN A 102 4.08 -2.00 -17.05
CA GLN A 102 5.24 -2.63 -16.42
C GLN A 102 6.40 -1.65 -16.44
N VAL A 103 7.20 -1.63 -15.39
CA VAL A 103 8.43 -0.84 -15.32
C VAL A 103 9.54 -1.64 -14.64
N VAL A 104 10.77 -1.22 -14.83
CA VAL A 104 11.94 -1.77 -14.12
C VAL A 104 12.57 -0.63 -13.34
N SER A 105 12.92 -0.87 -12.09
CA SER A 105 13.62 0.11 -11.27
C SER A 105 14.91 -0.43 -10.69
N ARG A 106 15.80 0.47 -10.29
CA ARG A 106 17.09 0.14 -9.69
C ARG A 106 17.36 1.02 -8.48
N THR A 107 17.79 0.38 -7.39
CA THR A 107 18.23 1.08 -6.16
C THR A 107 19.51 1.89 -6.43
N PRO A 108 19.57 3.15 -6.03
CA PRO A 108 20.81 3.92 -6.07
C PRO A 108 21.82 3.34 -5.06
N PRO A 109 23.12 3.63 -5.21
CA PRO A 109 24.14 3.16 -4.25
C PRO A 109 23.96 3.71 -2.84
N SER A 110 23.30 4.86 -2.70
CA SER A 110 22.92 5.50 -1.44
C SER A 110 21.71 6.41 -1.65
N PHE A 111 21.01 6.74 -0.56
CA PHE A 111 19.98 7.78 -0.58
C PHE A 111 20.58 9.12 -0.16
N ASP A 112 20.17 10.21 -0.82
CA ASP A 112 20.72 11.54 -0.59
C ASP A 112 20.10 12.25 0.60
N PHE A 113 18.78 12.08 0.79
CA PHE A 113 18.02 12.68 1.89
C PHE A 113 17.03 11.67 2.48
N TYR A 114 16.49 12.00 3.64
CA TYR A 114 15.47 11.18 4.31
C TYR A 114 14.23 10.94 3.43
N ALA A 115 13.79 11.97 2.72
CA ALA A 115 12.66 11.90 1.81
C ALA A 115 12.87 10.97 0.60
N THR A 116 14.12 10.58 0.28
CA THR A 116 14.42 9.69 -0.85
C THR A 116 14.58 8.24 -0.46
N VAL A 117 14.44 7.91 0.84
CA VAL A 117 14.54 6.52 1.32
C VAL A 117 13.52 5.62 0.61
N GLY A 118 14.02 4.52 0.08
CA GLY A 118 13.22 3.55 -0.68
C GLY A 118 13.02 3.89 -2.15
N GLN A 119 13.36 5.09 -2.62
CA GLN A 119 13.23 5.45 -4.03
C GLN A 119 14.23 4.70 -4.90
N GLN A 120 13.72 4.08 -5.96
CA GLN A 120 14.49 3.43 -7.01
C GLN A 120 14.20 4.12 -8.34
N THR A 121 15.23 4.48 -9.07
CA THR A 121 15.05 5.12 -10.39
C THR A 121 14.54 4.13 -11.41
N ILE A 122 13.50 4.51 -12.16
CA ILE A 122 12.98 3.74 -13.29
C ILE A 122 14.02 3.72 -14.40
N VAL A 123 14.31 2.52 -14.91
CA VAL A 123 15.33 2.29 -15.94
C VAL A 123 14.71 1.58 -17.17
N GLY A 124 15.38 1.72 -18.32
CA GLY A 124 14.93 1.11 -19.56
C GLY A 124 14.13 2.08 -20.45
N SER A 125 13.56 1.54 -21.54
CA SER A 125 12.87 2.34 -22.57
C SER A 125 11.33 2.36 -22.40
N VAL A 126 10.79 1.60 -21.45
CA VAL A 126 9.34 1.56 -21.21
C VAL A 126 8.98 2.71 -20.27
N ALA A 127 8.19 3.64 -20.80
CA ALA A 127 7.69 4.74 -19.99
C ALA A 127 6.58 4.24 -19.03
N PRO A 128 6.56 4.72 -17.78
CA PRO A 128 5.43 4.47 -16.89
C PRO A 128 4.11 4.98 -17.49
N PRO A 129 3.00 4.29 -17.23
CA PRO A 129 1.70 4.78 -17.66
C PRO A 129 1.34 6.08 -16.94
N THR A 130 0.81 7.06 -17.67
CA THR A 130 0.20 8.26 -17.08
C THR A 130 -1.31 8.12 -17.15
N ILE A 131 -1.98 8.07 -16.00
CA ILE A 131 -3.39 7.75 -15.90
C ILE A 131 -4.14 8.85 -15.14
N GLY A 132 -5.32 9.22 -15.66
CA GLY A 132 -6.17 10.22 -15.06
C GLY A 132 -5.72 11.67 -15.34
N LYS A 133 -6.00 12.54 -14.41
CA LYS A 133 -5.64 13.97 -14.43
C LYS A 133 -5.02 14.34 -13.10
N PRO A 134 -4.14 15.35 -13.09
CA PRO A 134 -3.64 15.89 -11.84
C PRO A 134 -4.77 16.40 -10.96
N SER A 135 -4.68 16.16 -9.66
CA SER A 135 -5.62 16.66 -8.64
C SER A 135 -4.85 17.14 -7.41
N THR A 136 -5.52 17.92 -6.57
CA THR A 136 -4.96 18.35 -5.29
C THR A 136 -5.14 17.31 -4.18
N ASP A 137 -5.82 16.20 -4.46
CA ASP A 137 -6.07 15.12 -3.48
C ASP A 137 -4.78 14.48 -2.96
N PHE A 138 -3.74 14.44 -3.81
CA PHE A 138 -2.42 13.92 -3.49
C PHE A 138 -1.36 15.03 -3.54
N GLY A 139 -1.80 16.28 -3.33
CA GLY A 139 -1.01 17.48 -3.57
C GLY A 139 0.37 17.44 -2.91
N GLY A 140 1.39 17.78 -3.71
CA GLY A 140 2.76 17.93 -3.26
C GLY A 140 2.96 19.18 -2.38
N PHE A 141 4.20 19.41 -2.02
CA PHE A 141 4.64 20.62 -1.34
C PHE A 141 4.11 21.87 -2.06
N LEU A 142 3.25 22.66 -1.44
CA LEU A 142 2.54 23.84 -1.96
C LEU A 142 1.15 23.57 -2.57
N GLY A 143 0.58 22.37 -2.47
CA GLY A 143 -0.77 22.08 -2.98
C GLY A 143 -0.88 22.09 -4.50
N GLU A 144 0.22 21.91 -5.22
CA GLU A 144 0.18 21.74 -6.67
C GLU A 144 -0.57 20.45 -7.05
N PRO A 145 -1.42 20.50 -8.11
CA PRO A 145 -2.04 19.28 -8.60
C PRO A 145 -1.03 18.27 -9.10
N VAL A 146 -1.13 17.04 -8.59
CA VAL A 146 -0.29 15.91 -8.99
C VAL A 146 -1.14 14.77 -9.52
N TYR A 147 -0.53 13.87 -10.31
CA TYR A 147 -1.19 12.62 -10.66
C TYR A 147 -1.26 11.69 -9.44
N ARG A 148 -2.38 10.97 -9.32
CA ARG A 148 -2.53 9.95 -8.29
C ARG A 148 -1.36 8.98 -8.34
N PRO A 149 -0.72 8.64 -7.21
CA PRO A 149 0.31 7.62 -7.17
C PRO A 149 -0.22 6.28 -7.68
N LEU A 150 0.64 5.49 -8.33
CA LEU A 150 0.29 4.16 -8.83
C LEU A 150 0.97 3.10 -7.98
N VAL A 151 0.27 2.00 -7.72
CA VAL A 151 0.86 0.84 -7.05
C VAL A 151 1.68 0.02 -8.04
N ALA A 152 2.84 -0.44 -7.62
CA ALA A 152 3.72 -1.35 -8.35
C ALA A 152 3.94 -2.61 -7.51
N ILE A 153 3.75 -3.80 -8.11
CA ILE A 153 3.91 -5.07 -7.42
C ILE A 153 4.81 -6.02 -8.22
N THR A 154 5.43 -6.98 -7.55
CA THR A 154 6.24 -7.99 -8.24
C THR A 154 5.40 -9.13 -8.82
N GLU A 155 4.13 -9.25 -8.45
CA GLU A 155 3.22 -10.24 -9.01
C GLU A 155 2.84 -9.92 -10.46
N PRO A 156 3.04 -10.85 -11.40
CA PRO A 156 2.82 -10.57 -12.82
C PRO A 156 1.35 -10.57 -13.26
N ASN A 157 0.46 -11.17 -12.47
CA ASN A 157 -0.96 -11.39 -12.81
C ASN A 157 -1.88 -10.65 -11.83
N TYR A 158 -1.65 -9.36 -11.69
CA TYR A 158 -2.42 -8.52 -10.77
C TYR A 158 -3.89 -8.39 -11.16
N ARG A 159 -4.75 -8.51 -10.16
CA ARG A 159 -6.18 -8.17 -10.23
C ARG A 159 -6.71 -7.81 -8.84
N ASP A 160 -7.81 -7.10 -8.79
CA ASP A 160 -8.61 -6.94 -7.59
C ASP A 160 -9.79 -7.93 -7.59
N PRO A 161 -9.80 -9.00 -6.78
CA PRO A 161 -10.89 -9.95 -6.72
C PRO A 161 -12.13 -9.37 -6.02
N GLU A 162 -11.95 -8.33 -5.22
CA GLU A 162 -13.02 -7.68 -4.47
C GLU A 162 -13.65 -6.50 -5.20
N ASP A 163 -13.04 -6.05 -6.30
CA ASP A 163 -13.56 -5.04 -7.23
C ASP A 163 -14.05 -3.77 -6.49
N TRP A 164 -13.12 -3.18 -5.73
CA TRP A 164 -13.38 -1.97 -4.97
C TRP A 164 -13.78 -0.78 -5.88
N LYS A 165 -14.94 -0.19 -5.61
CA LYS A 165 -15.52 0.88 -6.44
C LYS A 165 -16.05 2.03 -5.60
N PRO A 166 -15.98 3.27 -6.14
CA PRO A 166 -16.69 4.40 -5.57
C PRO A 166 -18.18 4.08 -5.37
N THR A 167 -18.73 4.45 -4.23
CA THR A 167 -20.13 4.21 -3.87
C THR A 167 -20.71 5.38 -3.08
N GLN A 168 -22.02 5.36 -2.89
CA GLN A 168 -22.71 6.26 -1.96
C GLN A 168 -23.20 5.46 -0.75
N LEU A 169 -22.95 5.96 0.44
CA LEU A 169 -23.45 5.33 1.65
C LEU A 169 -24.97 5.52 1.78
N SER A 170 -25.65 4.51 2.31
CA SER A 170 -27.04 4.64 2.71
C SER A 170 -27.17 5.68 3.85
N THR A 171 -28.37 6.21 4.05
CA THR A 171 -28.67 7.14 5.17
C THR A 171 -28.32 6.50 6.52
N ALA A 172 -28.64 5.20 6.70
CA ALA A 172 -28.36 4.48 7.94
C ALA A 172 -26.84 4.32 8.17
N THR A 173 -26.09 3.93 7.12
CA THR A 173 -24.62 3.80 7.19
C THR A 173 -23.96 5.14 7.45
N THR A 174 -24.40 6.20 6.78
CA THR A 174 -23.92 7.58 7.01
C THR A 174 -24.12 8.00 8.47
N ALA A 175 -25.30 7.74 9.04
CA ALA A 175 -25.55 8.03 10.46
C ALA A 175 -24.66 7.24 11.40
N ALA A 176 -24.38 5.95 11.09
CA ALA A 176 -23.47 5.12 11.88
C ALA A 176 -22.03 5.65 11.81
N VAL A 177 -21.54 6.05 10.63
CA VAL A 177 -20.20 6.65 10.45
C VAL A 177 -20.09 7.97 11.22
N ARG A 178 -21.10 8.87 11.13
CA ARG A 178 -21.13 10.11 11.89
C ARG A 178 -21.14 9.87 13.40
N LYS A 179 -21.85 8.86 13.87
CA LYS A 179 -21.82 8.44 15.29
C LYS A 179 -20.42 7.99 15.70
N ALA A 180 -19.75 7.19 14.87
CA ALA A 180 -18.37 6.75 15.14
C ALA A 180 -17.40 7.94 15.16
N PHE A 181 -17.53 8.88 14.21
CA PHE A 181 -16.74 10.12 14.21
C PHE A 181 -16.93 10.90 15.51
N ARG A 182 -18.18 11.14 15.98
CA ARG A 182 -18.45 11.82 17.24
C ARG A 182 -17.87 11.10 18.45
N SER A 183 -17.86 9.77 18.44
CA SER A 183 -17.28 8.97 19.51
C SER A 183 -15.75 9.14 19.56
N ARG A 184 -15.12 9.32 18.42
CA ARG A 184 -13.66 9.55 18.31
C ARG A 184 -13.29 10.98 18.66
N PHE A 185 -14.09 11.96 18.21
CA PHE A 185 -13.87 13.39 18.38
C PHE A 185 -15.03 14.05 19.13
N PRO A 186 -15.22 13.71 20.44
CA PRO A 186 -16.33 14.23 21.22
C PRO A 186 -16.20 15.73 21.48
N LYS A 187 -14.99 16.26 21.35
CA LYS A 187 -14.67 17.68 21.49
C LYS A 187 -13.71 18.06 20.36
N VAL A 188 -14.08 19.05 19.61
CA VAL A 188 -13.26 19.67 18.58
C VAL A 188 -13.07 21.13 18.98
N THR A 189 -11.89 21.64 18.74
CA THR A 189 -11.55 23.01 19.11
C THR A 189 -11.55 23.87 17.85
N ASN A 190 -12.30 24.95 17.84
CA ASN A 190 -12.23 25.97 16.81
C ASN A 190 -11.17 26.99 17.25
N CYS A 191 -10.09 27.15 16.48
CA CYS A 191 -9.11 28.18 16.73
C CYS A 191 -9.43 29.40 15.87
N SER A 192 -9.61 30.56 16.52
CA SER A 192 -9.65 31.81 15.78
C SER A 192 -8.23 32.31 15.55
N GLN A 193 -7.97 32.88 14.36
CA GLN A 193 -6.67 33.42 13.95
C GLN A 193 -6.06 34.45 14.91
N GLN A 194 -6.82 35.00 15.84
CA GLN A 194 -6.39 36.06 16.72
C GLN A 194 -6.07 35.60 18.16
N ASP A 195 -6.38 34.36 18.51
CA ASP A 195 -6.32 33.93 19.93
C ASP A 195 -5.90 32.47 20.07
N ILE A 196 -4.60 32.20 19.84
CA ILE A 196 -3.99 30.86 20.06
C ILE A 196 -4.15 30.42 21.55
N GLU A 197 -4.29 31.37 22.48
CA GLU A 197 -4.44 31.06 23.90
C GLU A 197 -5.88 30.68 24.30
N HIS A 198 -6.89 30.90 23.48
CA HIS A 198 -8.30 30.68 23.80
C HIS A 198 -9.04 29.79 22.83
N THR A 199 -8.58 28.55 22.72
CA THR A 199 -9.28 27.52 21.95
C THR A 199 -10.64 27.23 22.57
N LYS A 200 -11.72 27.62 21.90
CA LYS A 200 -13.09 27.33 22.37
C LYS A 200 -13.60 26.02 21.77
N PRO A 201 -14.28 25.16 22.56
CA PRO A 201 -14.97 24.01 22.01
C PRO A 201 -15.94 24.44 20.90
N TRP A 202 -15.85 23.77 19.75
CA TRP A 202 -16.76 24.00 18.64
C TRP A 202 -17.88 22.96 18.66
N PRO A 203 -19.16 23.40 18.80
CA PRO A 203 -20.29 22.49 18.82
C PRO A 203 -20.68 22.10 17.39
N TYR A 204 -19.84 21.35 16.72
CA TYR A 204 -20.12 20.90 15.36
C TYR A 204 -21.35 19.98 15.29
N THR A 205 -22.07 20.04 14.18
CA THR A 205 -23.32 19.33 13.94
C THR A 205 -23.14 18.23 12.85
N ASP A 206 -24.17 17.46 12.58
CA ASP A 206 -24.14 16.45 11.50
C ASP A 206 -23.91 17.08 10.12
N SER A 207 -24.32 18.32 9.90
CA SER A 207 -24.08 19.03 8.64
C SER A 207 -22.61 19.40 8.42
N ASN A 208 -21.82 19.46 9.50
CA ASN A 208 -20.40 19.73 9.41
C ASN A 208 -19.58 18.46 9.04
N MET A 209 -20.13 17.26 9.29
CA MET A 209 -19.49 15.99 8.95
C MET A 209 -19.87 15.56 7.53
N VAL A 210 -19.00 15.84 6.59
CA VAL A 210 -19.18 15.50 5.18
C VAL A 210 -18.54 14.17 4.88
N VAL A 211 -19.32 13.18 4.40
CA VAL A 211 -18.76 11.97 3.79
C VAL A 211 -18.27 12.38 2.41
N ASN A 212 -16.95 12.53 2.26
CA ASN A 212 -16.30 13.04 1.07
C ASN A 212 -16.11 11.95 0.01
N LYS A 213 -15.62 10.79 0.44
CA LYS A 213 -15.38 9.63 -0.42
C LYS A 213 -15.92 8.38 0.26
N ALA A 214 -16.43 7.45 -0.53
CA ALA A 214 -16.77 6.12 -0.06
C ALA A 214 -16.54 5.10 -1.16
N TYR A 215 -16.14 3.89 -0.76
CA TYR A 215 -15.88 2.77 -1.66
C TYR A 215 -16.52 1.51 -1.08
N SER A 216 -16.91 0.59 -1.96
CA SER A 216 -17.48 -0.71 -1.59
C SER A 216 -16.78 -1.83 -2.32
N SER A 217 -16.65 -2.98 -1.66
CA SER A 217 -16.18 -4.22 -2.27
C SER A 217 -17.34 -5.18 -2.58
N THR A 218 -17.10 -6.18 -3.43
CA THR A 218 -18.06 -7.28 -3.71
C THR A 218 -18.33 -8.13 -2.48
N ARG A 219 -17.45 -8.13 -1.49
CA ARG A 219 -17.63 -8.79 -0.19
C ARG A 219 -18.41 -7.94 0.83
N HIS A 220 -19.03 -6.83 0.39
CA HIS A 220 -19.82 -5.90 1.20
C HIS A 220 -19.05 -5.13 2.29
N TRP A 221 -17.73 -5.09 2.20
CA TRP A 221 -16.95 -4.14 2.96
C TRP A 221 -17.13 -2.74 2.38
N LEU A 222 -17.17 -1.73 3.26
CA LEU A 222 -17.19 -0.33 2.87
C LEU A 222 -16.04 0.40 3.56
N ILE A 223 -15.49 1.39 2.89
CA ILE A 223 -14.65 2.41 3.52
C ILE A 223 -15.21 3.78 3.23
N ALA A 224 -15.06 4.70 4.15
CA ALA A 224 -15.57 6.06 4.00
C ALA A 224 -14.62 7.08 4.61
N GLU A 225 -14.40 8.16 3.88
CA GLU A 225 -13.71 9.37 4.33
C GLU A 225 -14.72 10.36 4.86
N VAL A 226 -14.47 10.87 6.07
CA VAL A 226 -15.23 11.98 6.66
C VAL A 226 -14.31 13.18 6.82
N ILE A 227 -14.76 14.32 6.35
CA ILE A 227 -14.11 15.61 6.53
C ILE A 227 -15.02 16.50 7.37
N LEU A 228 -14.45 17.14 8.38
CA LEU A 228 -15.15 18.11 9.17
C LEU A 228 -15.04 19.49 8.50
N SER A 229 -16.18 20.04 8.06
CA SER A 229 -16.26 21.32 7.34
C SER A 229 -16.82 22.44 8.22
N GLY A 230 -16.43 23.68 7.93
CA GLY A 230 -16.94 24.89 8.57
C GLY A 230 -16.22 25.35 9.83
N GLY A 231 -15.12 24.67 10.20
CA GLY A 231 -14.16 25.17 11.20
C GLY A 231 -12.99 25.83 10.48
N GLU A 232 -12.50 26.91 10.99
CA GLU A 232 -11.28 27.56 10.54
C GLU A 232 -10.25 27.53 11.65
N CYS A 233 -9.07 27.02 11.36
CA CYS A 233 -7.94 27.03 12.27
C CYS A 233 -6.70 27.52 11.52
N ASP A 234 -6.10 28.60 11.98
CA ASP A 234 -4.81 29.06 11.48
C ASP A 234 -3.71 28.46 12.39
N GLY A 235 -3.03 27.46 11.88
CA GLY A 235 -2.04 26.69 12.62
C GLY A 235 -2.21 25.18 12.36
N PRO A 236 -1.48 24.31 13.05
CA PRO A 236 -1.69 22.87 12.90
C PRO A 236 -3.13 22.53 13.31
N PRO A 237 -3.95 22.04 12.35
CA PRO A 237 -5.35 21.77 12.63
C PRO A 237 -5.47 20.68 13.70
N ASP A 238 -6.55 20.77 14.52
CA ASP A 238 -6.99 19.62 15.31
C ASP A 238 -7.15 18.42 14.38
N GLU A 239 -6.71 17.23 14.79
CA GLU A 239 -6.80 15.99 14.02
C GLU A 239 -8.18 15.79 13.38
N ALA A 240 -9.25 16.25 14.05
CA ALA A 240 -10.62 16.16 13.54
C ALA A 240 -10.88 16.87 12.20
N PHE A 241 -10.09 17.87 11.84
CA PHE A 241 -10.21 18.62 10.59
C PHE A 241 -9.48 17.98 9.41
N THR A 242 -8.64 16.98 9.66
CA THR A 242 -7.99 16.22 8.59
C THR A 242 -8.93 15.15 8.05
N SER A 243 -8.54 14.47 6.99
CA SER A 243 -9.24 13.33 6.42
C SER A 243 -9.34 12.19 7.45
N GLN A 244 -10.56 11.73 7.77
CA GLN A 244 -10.84 10.70 8.76
C GLN A 244 -11.45 9.48 8.08
N TRP A 245 -10.77 8.34 8.09
CA TRP A 245 -11.21 7.13 7.43
C TRP A 245 -11.81 6.12 8.40
N PHE A 246 -12.92 5.53 7.96
CA PHE A 246 -13.64 4.48 8.67
C PHE A 246 -13.85 3.28 7.75
N VAL A 247 -13.78 2.07 8.33
CA VAL A 247 -14.23 0.84 7.68
C VAL A 247 -15.57 0.42 8.27
N ILE A 248 -16.46 -0.04 7.40
CA ILE A 248 -17.75 -0.61 7.76
C ILE A 248 -17.73 -2.08 7.33
N THR A 249 -17.88 -2.97 8.30
CA THR A 249 -17.90 -4.42 8.03
C THR A 249 -19.20 -4.84 7.34
N PRO A 250 -19.26 -6.04 6.72
CA PRO A 250 -20.52 -6.59 6.19
C PRO A 250 -21.66 -6.61 7.21
N GLU A 251 -21.33 -6.77 8.52
CA GLU A 251 -22.28 -6.74 9.64
C GLU A 251 -22.62 -5.30 10.09
N GLN A 252 -22.24 -4.29 9.31
CA GLN A 252 -22.51 -2.86 9.58
C GLN A 252 -21.82 -2.32 10.84
N GLN A 253 -20.74 -2.94 11.29
CA GLN A 253 -19.92 -2.39 12.37
C GLN A 253 -18.97 -1.34 11.80
N VAL A 254 -18.91 -0.17 12.42
CA VAL A 254 -18.01 0.93 12.01
C VAL A 254 -16.79 0.94 12.90
N ARG A 255 -15.60 0.92 12.29
CA ARG A 255 -14.29 1.03 12.96
C ARG A 255 -13.47 2.16 12.35
N PHE A 256 -12.75 2.88 13.17
CA PHE A 256 -11.80 3.89 12.71
C PHE A 256 -10.55 3.22 12.11
N LEU A 257 -10.12 3.69 10.94
CA LEU A 257 -8.91 3.21 10.25
C LEU A 257 -7.70 4.12 10.49
N GLY A 258 -7.91 5.42 10.44
CA GLY A 258 -6.84 6.40 10.58
C GLY A 258 -7.25 7.78 10.08
N SER A 259 -6.39 8.75 10.35
CA SER A 259 -6.51 10.14 9.90
C SER A 259 -5.40 10.48 8.92
N ASN A 260 -5.60 11.57 8.20
CA ASN A 260 -4.60 12.18 7.32
C ASN A 260 -4.07 11.19 6.28
N MET A 261 -5.00 10.48 5.62
CA MET A 261 -4.72 9.43 4.65
C MET A 261 -5.50 9.66 3.36
N TRP A 262 -4.97 9.18 2.24
CA TRP A 262 -5.62 9.18 0.92
C TRP A 262 -5.47 7.80 0.29
N LEU A 263 -6.59 7.21 -0.14
CA LEU A 263 -6.58 5.91 -0.80
C LEU A 263 -5.80 5.97 -2.11
N VAL A 264 -4.71 5.23 -2.19
CA VAL A 264 -3.91 5.09 -3.42
C VAL A 264 -4.51 4.04 -4.33
N ASP A 265 -4.71 2.82 -3.84
CA ASP A 265 -5.28 1.72 -4.64
C ASP A 265 -5.76 0.57 -3.75
N ALA A 266 -6.53 -0.34 -4.34
CA ALA A 266 -6.96 -1.58 -3.74
C ALA A 266 -6.70 -2.75 -4.70
N GLY A 267 -6.26 -3.90 -4.18
CA GLY A 267 -6.07 -5.10 -4.96
C GLY A 267 -5.36 -6.22 -4.22
N ASP A 268 -5.42 -7.41 -4.77
CA ASP A 268 -4.77 -8.60 -4.24
C ASP A 268 -3.29 -8.59 -4.65
N TYR A 269 -2.44 -8.06 -3.77
CA TYR A 269 -1.03 -7.84 -4.07
C TYR A 269 -0.16 -9.08 -3.84
N ASP A 270 -0.61 -10.05 -3.05
CA ASP A 270 0.12 -11.30 -2.76
C ASP A 270 -0.56 -12.58 -3.26
N ASN A 271 -1.66 -12.43 -4.02
CA ASN A 271 -2.47 -13.51 -4.59
C ASN A 271 -3.09 -14.44 -3.53
N ASP A 272 -3.46 -13.92 -2.36
CA ASP A 272 -4.16 -14.67 -1.33
C ASP A 272 -5.68 -14.73 -1.54
N GLY A 273 -6.20 -13.99 -2.53
CA GLY A 273 -7.62 -13.91 -2.88
C GLY A 273 -8.38 -12.84 -2.14
N LYS A 274 -7.72 -11.98 -1.38
CA LYS A 274 -8.26 -10.80 -0.73
C LYS A 274 -7.58 -9.54 -1.23
N SER A 275 -8.25 -8.41 -1.11
CA SER A 275 -7.65 -7.14 -1.48
C SER A 275 -6.96 -6.48 -0.29
N GLU A 276 -5.73 -6.05 -0.50
CA GLU A 276 -5.07 -5.06 0.31
C GLU A 276 -5.50 -3.65 -0.13
N LEU A 277 -5.45 -2.70 0.79
CA LEU A 277 -5.66 -1.30 0.49
C LEU A 277 -4.42 -0.49 0.89
N VAL A 278 -3.88 0.25 -0.06
CA VAL A 278 -2.75 1.17 0.18
C VAL A 278 -3.28 2.59 0.29
N PHE A 279 -2.87 3.25 1.37
CA PHE A 279 -3.10 4.67 1.58
C PHE A 279 -1.76 5.40 1.60
N SER A 280 -1.69 6.57 0.99
CA SER A 280 -0.66 7.56 1.34
C SER A 280 -1.01 8.20 2.68
N ILE A 281 0.00 8.52 3.46
CA ILE A 281 -0.12 9.24 4.73
C ILE A 281 0.76 10.49 4.66
N ASP A 282 0.26 11.58 5.22
CA ASP A 282 1.00 12.83 5.32
C ASP A 282 0.77 13.44 6.70
N ASP A 283 1.84 13.83 7.37
CA ASP A 283 1.81 14.43 8.69
C ASP A 283 2.92 15.48 8.78
N TYR A 284 2.93 16.25 9.84
CA TYR A 284 3.93 17.28 10.05
C TYR A 284 5.35 16.68 9.97
N ASN A 285 6.12 17.09 8.96
CA ASN A 285 7.48 16.62 8.66
C ASN A 285 7.61 15.12 8.33
N ARG A 286 6.53 14.42 8.01
CA ARG A 286 6.53 13.01 7.68
C ARG A 286 5.60 12.72 6.51
N GLY A 287 6.03 11.83 5.65
CA GLY A 287 5.20 11.23 4.62
C GLY A 287 5.36 9.72 4.62
N GLY A 288 4.49 9.02 3.91
CA GLY A 288 4.61 7.58 3.83
C GLY A 288 3.41 6.88 3.24
N TYR A 289 3.34 5.60 3.56
CA TYR A 289 2.28 4.72 3.07
C TYR A 289 1.85 3.75 4.17
N LYS A 290 0.55 3.46 4.18
CA LYS A 290 -0.05 2.45 5.05
C LYS A 290 -0.79 1.43 4.21
N LEU A 291 -0.50 0.17 4.44
CA LEU A 291 -1.14 -0.96 3.78
C LEU A 291 -2.00 -1.68 4.81
N PHE A 292 -3.29 -1.82 4.53
CA PHE A 292 -4.23 -2.63 5.30
C PHE A 292 -4.44 -3.98 4.62
N TYR A 293 -4.50 -5.04 5.40
CA TYR A 293 -4.70 -6.42 4.94
C TYR A 293 -5.46 -7.26 5.96
N ASP A 294 -5.78 -8.51 5.64
CA ASP A 294 -6.57 -9.41 6.50
C ASP A 294 -7.89 -8.77 6.96
N ASP A 295 -8.70 -8.30 6.02
CA ASP A 295 -10.00 -7.67 6.32
C ASP A 295 -9.85 -6.47 7.30
N PHE A 296 -8.83 -5.64 7.09
CA PHE A 296 -8.47 -4.47 7.92
C PHE A 296 -8.11 -4.80 9.38
N SER A 297 -7.85 -6.07 9.69
CA SER A 297 -7.43 -6.46 11.05
C SER A 297 -5.95 -6.18 11.30
N ARG A 298 -5.15 -6.06 10.24
CA ARG A 298 -3.71 -5.84 10.26
C ARG A 298 -3.30 -4.71 9.33
N SER A 299 -2.16 -4.09 9.64
CA SER A 299 -1.56 -3.07 8.77
C SER A 299 -0.05 -3.06 8.88
N ALA A 300 0.62 -2.61 7.80
CA ALA A 300 2.03 -2.25 7.76
C ALA A 300 2.16 -0.75 7.45
N ILE A 301 3.18 -0.09 8.02
CA ILE A 301 3.39 1.36 7.84
C ILE A 301 4.84 1.59 7.43
N PHE A 302 5.02 2.32 6.33
CA PHE A 302 6.30 2.85 5.86
C PHE A 302 6.26 4.37 5.96
N GLU A 303 7.14 4.95 6.78
CA GLU A 303 7.20 6.40 7.00
C GLU A 303 8.61 6.91 6.75
N PHE A 304 8.73 8.10 6.21
CA PHE A 304 10.00 8.82 6.02
C PHE A 304 9.85 10.29 6.44
N GLY A 305 10.94 10.90 6.91
CA GLY A 305 10.98 12.31 7.25
C GLY A 305 11.28 13.19 6.03
N TYR A 306 10.90 14.47 6.10
CA TYR A 306 11.29 15.48 5.10
C TYR A 306 12.55 16.27 5.52
N HIS A 307 12.88 16.27 6.82
CA HIS A 307 13.96 17.06 7.40
C HIS A 307 14.92 16.19 8.21
#